data_81b51f8a34bc5a4150b92d3501f7785b
#
_entry.id   81b51f8a34bc5a4150b92d3501f7785b
#
_cell.length_a   1.000
_cell.length_b   1.000
_cell.length_c   1.000
_cell.angle_alpha   90.00
_cell.angle_beta   90.00
_cell.angle_gamma   90.00
#
_symmetry.space_group_name_H-M   'P 1'
#
loop_
_entity.id
_entity.type
_entity.pdbx_description
1 polymer ?
#
loop_
_entity_poly.entity_id
_entity_poly.type
_entity_poly.pdbx_seq_one_letter_code
_entity_poly.pdbx_strand_id
1 'polypeptide(L)'
;MNNKLCGLLGIARRSGHILIGFDAVRAALLADKTQLVLLASDCSPKTEKELRFAAEGKTCPVIKVESDKDAFTAALGMQKPVAVIATDDRGFATAMMKTITT
;
A
#
# COMPACT_ATOMS: atom_id res chain seq x y z
N MET A 1 -8.95 9.14 -5.97
CA MET A 1 -8.52 8.79 -4.60
C MET A 1 -9.15 9.79 -3.64
N ASN A 2 -9.61 9.34 -2.49
CA ASN A 2 -10.16 10.30 -1.53
C ASN A 2 -9.03 11.15 -0.94
N ASN A 3 -9.39 12.38 -0.55
CA ASN A 3 -8.39 13.36 -0.10
C ASN A 3 -7.69 12.96 1.19
N LYS A 4 -8.40 12.24 2.08
CA LYS A 4 -7.81 11.79 3.35
C LYS A 4 -6.74 10.74 3.11
N LEU A 5 -7.03 9.75 2.26
CA LEU A 5 -6.05 8.72 1.93
C LEU A 5 -4.83 9.33 1.23
N CYS A 6 -5.06 10.22 0.28
CA CYS A 6 -3.98 10.90 -0.43
C CYS A 6 -3.07 11.66 0.55
N GLY A 7 -3.65 12.40 1.48
CA GLY A 7 -2.90 13.12 2.50
C GLY A 7 -2.09 12.20 3.41
N LEU A 8 -2.69 11.10 3.84
CA LEU A 8 -2.02 10.11 4.69
C LEU A 8 -0.83 9.46 3.98
N LEU A 9 -0.98 9.12 2.70
CA LEU A 9 0.11 8.55 1.91
C LEU A 9 1.29 9.52 1.82
N GLY A 10 1.00 10.78 1.57
CA GLY A 10 2.05 11.81 1.49
C GLY A 10 2.78 12.00 2.82
N ILE A 11 2.05 12.06 3.92
CA ILE A 11 2.63 12.22 5.26
C ILE A 11 3.45 10.99 5.64
N ALA A 12 2.90 9.80 5.42
CA ALA A 12 3.57 8.56 5.75
C ALA A 12 4.87 8.40 4.96
N ARG A 13 4.88 8.80 3.68
CA ARG A 13 6.09 8.77 2.86
C ARG A 13 7.15 9.71 3.41
N ARG A 14 6.77 10.94 3.72
CA ARG A 14 7.70 11.92 4.27
C ARG A 14 8.26 11.50 5.63
N SER A 15 7.48 10.74 6.39
CA SER A 15 7.88 10.23 7.71
C SER A 15 8.74 8.96 7.62
N GLY A 16 8.95 8.42 6.42
CA GLY A 16 9.74 7.20 6.24
C GLY A 16 8.99 5.91 6.54
N HIS A 17 7.65 5.94 6.51
CA HIS A 17 6.82 4.79 6.86
C HIS A 17 6.04 4.22 5.68
N ILE A 18 6.51 4.47 4.45
CA ILE A 18 5.94 3.91 3.23
C ILE A 18 6.97 3.08 2.50
N LEU A 19 6.55 1.89 2.08
CA LEU A 19 7.30 1.02 1.18
C LEU A 19 6.62 1.08 -0.17
N ILE A 20 7.40 1.21 -1.24
CA ILE A 20 6.88 1.42 -2.59
C ILE A 20 7.40 0.32 -3.51
N GLY A 21 6.47 -0.31 -4.23
CA GLY A 21 6.80 -1.27 -5.26
C GLY A 21 6.76 -2.71 -4.79
N PHE A 22 6.68 -3.61 -5.77
CA PHE A 22 6.47 -5.04 -5.53
C PHE A 22 7.58 -5.66 -4.68
N ASP A 23 8.84 -5.45 -5.07
CA ASP A 23 9.97 -6.14 -4.42
C ASP A 23 10.10 -5.73 -2.96
N ALA A 24 10.03 -4.43 -2.67
CA ALA A 24 10.15 -3.91 -1.31
C ALA A 24 9.01 -4.39 -0.42
N VAL A 25 7.79 -4.35 -0.94
CA VAL A 25 6.60 -4.76 -0.18
C VAL A 25 6.62 -6.27 0.06
N ARG A 26 6.97 -7.06 -0.95
CA ARG A 26 7.04 -8.52 -0.80
C ARG A 26 8.07 -8.91 0.25
N ALA A 27 9.26 -8.34 0.19
CA ALA A 27 10.31 -8.63 1.16
C ALA A 27 9.86 -8.28 2.58
N ALA A 28 9.22 -7.13 2.76
CA ALA A 28 8.73 -6.70 4.07
C ALA A 28 7.59 -7.58 4.58
N LEU A 29 6.70 -8.02 3.69
CA LEU A 29 5.63 -8.98 4.05
C LEU A 29 6.23 -10.27 4.58
N LEU A 30 7.21 -10.83 3.86
CA LEU A 30 7.84 -12.08 4.26
C LEU A 30 8.58 -11.94 5.59
N ALA A 31 9.07 -10.74 5.90
CA ALA A 31 9.78 -10.45 7.15
C ALA A 31 8.85 -9.96 8.29
N ASP A 32 7.54 -10.01 8.08
CA ASP A 32 6.53 -9.56 9.07
C ASP A 32 6.69 -8.09 9.47
N LYS A 33 7.09 -7.24 8.53
CA LYS A 33 7.34 -5.82 8.81
C LYS A 33 6.24 -4.89 8.32
N THR A 34 5.20 -5.41 7.67
CA THR A 34 4.12 -4.58 7.15
C THR A 34 2.90 -4.61 8.04
N GLN A 35 2.20 -3.47 8.12
CA GLN A 35 0.94 -3.36 8.86
C GLN A 35 -0.27 -3.28 7.92
N LEU A 36 -0.06 -2.82 6.68
CA LEU A 36 -1.12 -2.72 5.67
C LEU A 36 -0.46 -2.66 4.30
N VAL A 37 -1.01 -3.42 3.35
CA VAL A 37 -0.60 -3.38 1.94
C VAL A 37 -1.78 -2.92 1.10
N LEU A 38 -1.54 -1.93 0.23
CA LEU A 38 -2.55 -1.40 -0.69
C LEU A 38 -2.15 -1.70 -2.12
N LEU A 39 -3.10 -2.21 -2.89
CA LEU A 39 -2.93 -2.50 -4.31
C LEU A 39 -3.78 -1.54 -5.13
N ALA A 40 -3.22 -1.00 -6.18
CA ALA A 40 -3.98 -0.18 -7.13
C ALA A 40 -5.04 -1.04 -7.83
N SER A 41 -6.14 -0.40 -8.24
CA SER A 41 -7.24 -1.11 -8.92
C SER A 41 -6.79 -1.79 -10.21
N ASP A 42 -5.77 -1.25 -10.87
CA ASP A 42 -5.22 -1.75 -12.12
C ASP A 42 -3.87 -2.44 -11.97
N CYS A 43 -3.54 -2.91 -10.75
CA CYS A 43 -2.34 -3.73 -10.58
C CYS A 43 -2.53 -5.07 -11.31
N SER A 44 -1.43 -5.67 -11.79
CA SER A 44 -1.53 -6.91 -12.56
C SER A 44 -2.05 -8.05 -11.68
N PRO A 45 -2.82 -9.00 -12.27
CA PRO A 45 -3.27 -10.17 -11.52
C PRO A 45 -2.12 -10.99 -10.93
N LYS A 46 -1.00 -11.05 -11.62
CA LYS A 46 0.18 -11.77 -11.13
C LYS A 46 0.73 -11.10 -9.87
N THR A 47 0.87 -9.78 -9.89
CA THR A 47 1.34 -9.01 -8.73
C THR A 47 0.42 -9.22 -7.53
N GLU A 48 -0.88 -9.11 -7.74
CA GLU A 48 -1.85 -9.31 -6.67
C GLU A 48 -1.75 -10.72 -6.09
N LYS A 49 -1.70 -11.73 -6.96
CA LYS A 49 -1.62 -13.13 -6.53
C LYS A 49 -0.36 -13.39 -5.70
N GLU A 50 0.79 -12.88 -6.15
CA GLU A 50 2.05 -13.10 -5.46
C GLU A 50 2.08 -12.41 -4.09
N LEU A 51 1.53 -11.20 -3.99
CA LEU A 51 1.49 -10.50 -2.71
C LEU A 51 0.51 -11.12 -1.73
N ARG A 52 -0.66 -11.58 -2.21
CA ARG A 52 -1.60 -12.30 -1.35
C ARG A 52 -1.00 -13.63 -0.87
N PHE A 53 -0.23 -14.30 -1.72
CA PHE A 53 0.48 -15.51 -1.32
C PHE A 53 1.53 -15.20 -0.23
N ALA A 54 2.31 -14.13 -0.40
CA ALA A 54 3.30 -13.71 0.60
C ALA A 54 2.65 -13.32 1.94
N ALA A 55 1.41 -12.86 1.90
CA ALA A 55 0.65 -12.47 3.10
C ALA A 55 -0.07 -13.63 3.76
N GLU A 56 -0.06 -14.80 3.14
CA GLU A 56 -0.78 -15.97 3.64
C GLU A 56 -0.29 -16.37 5.02
N GLY A 57 -1.22 -16.58 5.96
CA GLY A 57 -0.88 -16.90 7.34
C GLY A 57 -0.42 -15.71 8.17
N LYS A 58 -0.43 -14.51 7.59
CA LYS A 58 -0.02 -13.28 8.29
C LYS A 58 -1.24 -12.46 8.69
N THR A 59 -1.06 -11.57 9.66
CA THR A 59 -2.15 -10.70 10.10
C THR A 59 -2.28 -9.41 9.30
N CYS A 60 -1.35 -9.14 8.40
CA CYS A 60 -1.33 -7.92 7.60
C CYS A 60 -2.40 -7.96 6.50
N PRO A 61 -3.34 -7.00 6.48
CA PRO A 61 -4.32 -6.93 5.40
C PRO A 61 -3.68 -6.54 4.07
N VAL A 62 -4.14 -7.15 2.99
CA VAL A 62 -3.78 -6.78 1.61
C VAL A 62 -5.08 -6.37 0.92
N ILE A 63 -5.20 -5.09 0.60
CA ILE A 63 -6.45 -4.52 0.11
C ILE A 63 -6.24 -3.90 -1.26
N LYS A 64 -7.06 -4.33 -2.22
CA LYS A 64 -7.12 -3.69 -3.53
C LYS A 64 -8.11 -2.53 -3.44
N VAL A 65 -7.62 -1.31 -3.67
CA VAL A 65 -8.44 -0.10 -3.55
C VAL A 65 -8.95 0.35 -4.91
N GLU A 66 -9.87 1.32 -4.91
CA GLU A 66 -10.45 1.84 -6.15
C GLU A 66 -9.48 2.72 -6.93
N SER A 67 -8.53 3.32 -6.25
CA SER A 67 -7.54 4.21 -6.88
C SER A 67 -6.59 3.42 -7.77
N ASP A 68 -6.29 3.98 -8.94
CA ASP A 68 -5.40 3.35 -9.91
C ASP A 68 -3.93 3.73 -9.68
N LYS A 69 -3.05 3.21 -10.55
CA LYS A 69 -1.61 3.50 -10.47
C LYS A 69 -1.32 4.98 -10.59
N ASP A 70 -2.04 5.68 -11.46
CA ASP A 70 -1.82 7.12 -11.63
C ASP A 70 -2.13 7.89 -10.36
N ALA A 71 -3.22 7.52 -9.66
CA ALA A 71 -3.59 8.16 -8.40
C ALA A 71 -2.54 7.89 -7.31
N PHE A 72 -2.04 6.66 -7.20
CA PHE A 72 -0.96 6.33 -6.26
C PHE A 72 0.30 7.13 -6.56
N THR A 73 0.69 7.16 -7.83
CA THR A 73 1.90 7.84 -8.28
C THR A 73 1.85 9.33 -7.94
N ALA A 74 0.71 9.96 -8.21
CA ALA A 74 0.51 11.38 -7.90
C ALA A 74 0.52 11.64 -6.39
N ALA A 75 -0.17 10.82 -5.61
CA ALA A 75 -0.26 10.99 -4.15
C ALA A 75 1.11 10.87 -3.47
N LEU A 76 1.98 10.03 -4.02
CA LEU A 76 3.31 9.81 -3.47
C LEU A 76 4.35 10.76 -4.06
N GLY A 77 4.00 11.54 -5.07
CA GLY A 77 4.96 12.43 -5.74
C GLY A 77 6.02 11.67 -6.52
N MET A 78 5.70 10.48 -7.00
CA MET A 78 6.63 9.66 -7.77
C MET A 78 6.50 9.95 -9.25
N GLN A 79 7.53 9.61 -10.03
CA GLN A 79 7.51 9.77 -11.48
C GLN A 79 7.24 8.46 -12.21
N LYS A 80 7.64 7.33 -11.63
CA LYS A 80 7.37 6.01 -12.19
C LYS A 80 6.06 5.45 -11.65
N PRO A 81 5.31 4.68 -12.45
CA PRO A 81 4.04 4.12 -11.98
C PRO A 81 4.20 3.27 -10.73
N VAL A 82 3.30 3.46 -9.78
CA VAL A 82 3.27 2.74 -8.51
C VAL A 82 1.94 1.99 -8.40
N ALA A 83 2.01 0.66 -8.34
CA ALA A 83 0.83 -0.19 -8.21
C ALA A 83 0.70 -0.81 -6.82
N VAL A 84 1.76 -0.81 -6.03
CA VAL A 84 1.84 -1.50 -4.74
C VAL A 84 2.51 -0.58 -3.73
N ILE A 85 1.85 -0.39 -2.58
CA ILE A 85 2.42 0.34 -1.46
C ILE A 85 2.09 -0.39 -0.16
N ALA A 86 2.92 -0.16 0.86
CA ALA A 86 2.68 -0.69 2.19
C ALA A 86 3.16 0.30 3.23
N THR A 87 2.61 0.21 4.43
CA THR A 87 3.14 0.93 5.58
C THR A 87 3.59 -0.07 6.64
N ASP A 88 4.68 0.26 7.31
CA ASP A 88 5.18 -0.50 8.44
C ASP A 88 4.65 0.03 9.78
N ASP A 89 3.89 1.11 9.76
CA ASP A 89 3.43 1.80 10.95
C ASP A 89 1.96 1.51 11.23
N ARG A 90 1.68 1.04 12.45
CA ARG A 90 0.32 0.69 12.85
C ARG A 90 -0.62 1.90 12.84
N GLY A 91 -0.14 3.05 13.29
CA GLY A 91 -0.95 4.27 13.32
C GLY A 91 -1.40 4.69 11.94
N PHE A 92 -0.49 4.71 10.98
CA PHE A 92 -0.84 5.02 9.60
C PHE A 92 -1.75 3.95 9.01
N ALA A 93 -1.48 2.68 9.29
CA ALA A 93 -2.33 1.59 8.79
C ALA A 93 -3.77 1.76 9.28
N THR A 94 -3.97 2.03 10.57
CA THR A 94 -5.29 2.23 11.15
C THR A 94 -5.99 3.42 10.51
N ALA A 95 -5.29 4.54 10.36
CA ALA A 95 -5.86 5.74 9.76
C ALA A 95 -6.25 5.51 8.31
N MET A 96 -5.39 4.82 7.54
CA MET A 96 -5.67 4.50 6.14
C MET A 96 -6.88 3.57 6.01
N MET A 97 -6.97 2.55 6.87
CA MET A 97 -8.11 1.62 6.86
C MET A 97 -9.43 2.35 7.08
N LYS A 98 -9.45 3.33 7.98
CA LYS A 98 -10.66 4.11 8.23
C LYS A 98 -11.11 4.86 6.98
N THR A 99 -10.20 5.36 6.16
CA THR A 99 -10.57 6.07 4.94
C THR A 99 -11.10 5.12 3.87
N ILE A 100 -10.68 3.87 3.88
CA ILE A 100 -11.06 2.88 2.87
C ILE A 100 -12.40 2.23 3.22
N THR A 101 -12.66 1.99 4.50
CA THR A 101 -13.83 1.24 4.95
C THR A 101 -15.05 2.11 5.25
N THR A 102 -14.92 3.41 5.24
CA THR A 102 -16.07 4.32 5.37
C THR A 102 -16.65 4.70 3.99
#